data_982aa3772ff90f207532754cc036dba3
#
_entry.id   982aa3772ff90f207532754cc036dba3
#
_cell.length_a   1.000
_cell.length_b   1.000
_cell.length_c   1.000
_cell.angle_alpha   90.00
_cell.angle_beta   90.00
_cell.angle_gamma   90.00
#
_symmetry.space_group_name_H-M   'P 1'
#
loop_
_entity.id
_entity.type
_entity.pdbx_description
1 polymer ?
#
loop_
_entity_poly.entity_id
_entity_poly.type
_entity_poly.pdbx_seq_one_letter_code
_entity_poly.pdbx_strand_id
1 'polypeptide(L)'
;MITGFGCGAASTQDQPLAETFFALRHQPHPGLASVGAPAQSPYVVDKGFEGQANQRTWWTTYGAQVICPPKRHSKTPWPKPLRRWLAGVRQMVETVHAKLQHTFRLDRERPHALSGLQARLAAKMALHNFCMWLNEQLGRPRLAFTDLVDW
;
A
#
# COMPACT_ATOMS: atom_id res chain seq x y z
N MET A 1 -8.65 3.95 1.16
CA MET A 1 -7.93 4.39 2.37
C MET A 1 -6.63 3.63 2.49
N ILE A 2 -5.57 4.27 3.00
CA ILE A 2 -4.29 3.63 3.31
C ILE A 2 -4.44 2.94 4.67
N THR A 3 -4.28 1.62 4.71
CA THR A 3 -4.52 0.82 5.92
C THR A 3 -3.24 0.35 6.61
N GLY A 4 -2.09 0.63 6.02
CA GLY A 4 -0.78 0.32 6.59
C GLY A 4 0.33 0.83 5.69
N PHE A 5 1.48 1.06 6.26
CA PHE A 5 2.70 1.42 5.54
C PHE A 5 3.92 0.89 6.29
N GLY A 6 5.01 0.74 5.59
CA GLY A 6 6.30 0.39 6.16
C GLY A 6 7.41 1.22 5.53
N CYS A 7 8.51 1.38 6.24
CA CYS A 7 9.71 2.05 5.75
C CYS A 7 10.88 1.07 5.80
N GLY A 8 11.64 1.03 4.73
CA GLY A 8 12.89 0.28 4.65
C GLY A 8 14.01 1.13 4.06
N ALA A 9 15.25 0.71 4.22
CA ALA A 9 16.38 1.33 3.53
C ALA A 9 16.18 1.20 2.01
N ALA A 10 16.64 2.18 1.24
CA ALA A 10 16.52 2.18 -0.22
C ALA A 10 17.21 0.98 -0.91
N SER A 11 18.16 0.35 -0.22
CA SER A 11 18.84 -0.87 -0.66
C SER A 11 18.08 -2.16 -0.31
N THR A 12 17.01 -2.09 0.46
CA THR A 12 16.20 -3.26 0.82
C THR A 12 15.38 -3.70 -0.38
N GLN A 13 15.44 -4.98 -0.72
CA GLN A 13 14.60 -5.53 -1.78
C GLN A 13 13.13 -5.55 -1.34
N ASP A 14 12.21 -5.41 -2.31
CA ASP A 14 10.77 -5.33 -2.05
C ASP A 14 10.19 -6.60 -1.41
N GLN A 15 10.70 -7.78 -1.76
CA GLN A 15 10.17 -9.05 -1.24
C GLN A 15 10.38 -9.20 0.28
N PRO A 16 11.59 -9.06 0.86
CA PRO A 16 11.78 -9.08 2.31
C PRO A 16 10.98 -8.01 3.05
N LEU A 17 10.82 -6.84 2.44
CA LEU A 17 10.02 -5.77 3.02
C LEU A 17 8.53 -6.15 3.08
N ALA A 18 8.02 -6.77 2.02
CA ALA A 18 6.65 -7.29 1.99
C ALA A 18 6.43 -8.43 3.00
N GLU A 19 7.39 -9.32 3.19
CA GLU A 19 7.31 -10.38 4.20
C GLU A 19 7.22 -9.80 5.61
N THR A 20 8.02 -8.79 5.92
CA THR A 20 7.91 -8.06 7.20
C THR A 20 6.53 -7.44 7.36
N PHE A 21 5.99 -6.84 6.29
CA PHE A 21 4.65 -6.26 6.29
C PHE A 21 3.56 -7.32 6.53
N PHE A 22 3.64 -8.49 5.88
CA PHE A 22 2.70 -9.59 6.08
C PHE A 22 2.78 -10.15 7.49
N ALA A 23 3.99 -10.34 8.03
CA ALA A 23 4.20 -10.79 9.40
C ALA A 23 3.51 -9.85 10.40
N LEU A 24 3.78 -8.55 10.31
CA LEU A 24 3.21 -7.55 11.21
C LEU A 24 1.69 -7.42 11.10
N ARG A 25 1.14 -7.70 9.90
CA ARG A 25 -0.29 -7.52 9.65
C ARG A 25 -1.13 -8.75 9.98
N HIS A 26 -0.58 -9.95 9.82
CA HIS A 26 -1.30 -11.21 9.95
C HIS A 26 -0.98 -11.99 11.22
N GLN A 27 0.14 -11.70 11.87
CA GLN A 27 0.50 -12.34 13.13
C GLN A 27 0.01 -11.49 14.30
N PRO A 28 -0.63 -12.09 15.33
CA PRO A 28 -1.01 -11.38 16.52
C PRO A 28 0.23 -10.81 17.21
N HIS A 29 0.30 -9.50 17.35
CA HIS A 29 1.39 -8.86 18.05
C HIS A 29 0.92 -8.41 19.43
N PRO A 30 1.52 -8.90 20.55
CA PRO A 30 1.16 -8.45 21.88
C PRO A 30 1.46 -6.94 21.99
N GLY A 31 0.43 -6.13 22.24
CA GLY A 31 0.53 -4.67 22.39
C GLY A 31 0.18 -3.83 21.16
N LEU A 32 0.03 -4.43 19.99
CA LEU A 32 -0.58 -3.80 18.83
C LEU A 32 -1.96 -4.41 18.63
N ALA A 33 -2.95 -3.94 19.39
CA ALA A 33 -4.33 -4.29 19.13
C ALA A 33 -4.63 -3.97 17.67
N SER A 34 -4.68 -5.00 16.83
CA SER A 34 -5.15 -5.04 15.45
C SER A 34 -5.10 -3.68 14.72
N VAL A 35 -3.92 -3.19 14.41
CA VAL A 35 -3.80 -2.10 13.44
C VAL A 35 -4.19 -2.66 12.08
N GLY A 36 -5.50 -2.62 11.84
CA GLY A 36 -6.14 -3.16 10.65
C GLY A 36 -6.14 -4.70 10.66
N ALA A 37 -7.32 -5.28 10.88
CA ALA A 37 -7.53 -6.69 10.63
C ALA A 37 -6.90 -7.05 9.28
N PRO A 38 -6.28 -8.24 9.15
CA PRO A 38 -5.78 -8.70 7.87
C PRO A 38 -6.89 -8.54 6.85
N ALA A 39 -6.59 -7.90 5.74
CA ALA A 39 -7.57 -7.75 4.69
C ALA A 39 -8.00 -9.16 4.29
N GLN A 40 -9.29 -9.44 4.37
CA GLN A 40 -9.84 -10.68 3.83
C GLN A 40 -9.70 -10.75 2.30
N SER A 41 -9.21 -9.67 1.70
CA SER A 41 -8.98 -9.53 0.27
C SER A 41 -7.51 -9.80 -0.08
N PRO A 42 -7.25 -10.40 -1.25
CA PRO A 42 -5.88 -10.67 -1.67
C PRO A 42 -5.08 -9.38 -1.88
N TYR A 43 -3.78 -9.46 -1.59
CA TYR A 43 -2.83 -8.39 -1.90
C TYR A 43 -2.48 -8.41 -3.38
N VAL A 44 -2.65 -7.30 -4.04
CA VAL A 44 -2.24 -7.13 -5.44
C VAL A 44 -0.84 -6.51 -5.45
N VAL A 45 0.10 -7.22 -6.04
CA VAL A 45 1.52 -6.84 -6.05
C VAL A 45 2.04 -6.66 -7.48
N ASP A 46 3.23 -6.11 -7.63
CA ASP A 46 3.87 -5.98 -8.95
C ASP A 46 4.55 -7.29 -9.38
N LYS A 47 4.95 -7.35 -10.64
CA LYS A 47 5.60 -8.50 -11.29
C LYS A 47 6.90 -8.95 -10.62
N GLY A 48 7.58 -8.05 -9.89
CA GLY A 48 8.75 -8.36 -9.09
C GLY A 48 8.51 -9.40 -8.00
N PHE A 49 7.25 -9.59 -7.61
CA PHE A 49 6.82 -10.58 -6.61
C PHE A 49 6.42 -11.93 -7.21
N GLU A 50 6.70 -12.16 -8.50
CA GLU A 50 6.39 -13.43 -9.14
C GLU A 50 7.25 -14.57 -8.56
N GLY A 51 6.60 -15.67 -8.22
CA GLY A 51 7.22 -16.91 -7.74
C GLY A 51 6.22 -17.74 -6.96
N GLN A 52 5.88 -18.92 -7.47
CA GLN A 52 4.93 -19.82 -6.79
C GLN A 52 5.43 -20.25 -5.40
N ALA A 53 6.74 -20.42 -5.24
CA ALA A 53 7.34 -20.78 -3.96
C ALA A 53 7.08 -19.67 -2.91
N ASN A 54 7.36 -18.42 -3.24
CA ASN A 54 7.13 -17.27 -2.36
C ASN A 54 5.65 -17.12 -2.02
N GLN A 55 4.76 -17.23 -3.00
CA GLN A 55 3.31 -17.13 -2.79
C GLN A 55 2.80 -18.24 -1.86
N ARG A 56 3.31 -19.46 -1.99
CA ARG A 56 3.00 -20.57 -1.06
C ARG A 56 3.50 -20.26 0.35
N THR A 57 4.74 -19.80 0.49
CA THR A 57 5.32 -19.43 1.78
C THR A 57 4.50 -18.33 2.44
N TRP A 58 4.14 -17.26 1.72
CA TRP A 58 3.33 -16.18 2.27
C TRP A 58 1.93 -16.62 2.69
N TRP A 59 1.33 -17.53 1.93
CA TRP A 59 0.07 -18.15 2.32
C TRP A 59 0.20 -19.04 3.56
N THR A 60 1.18 -19.97 3.58
CA THR A 60 1.33 -20.93 4.68
C THR A 60 1.84 -20.30 5.97
N THR A 61 2.72 -19.31 5.86
CA THR A 61 3.37 -18.69 7.03
C THR A 61 2.53 -17.54 7.60
N TYR A 62 1.94 -16.72 6.75
CA TYR A 62 1.25 -15.50 7.16
C TYR A 62 -0.26 -15.51 6.86
N GLY A 63 -0.79 -16.50 6.15
CA GLY A 63 -2.16 -16.47 5.64
C GLY A 63 -2.40 -15.38 4.58
N ALA A 64 -1.34 -14.80 4.02
CA ALA A 64 -1.42 -13.72 3.06
C ALA A 64 -1.65 -14.23 1.63
N GLN A 65 -2.84 -14.04 1.10
CA GLN A 65 -3.13 -14.32 -0.30
C GLN A 65 -2.59 -13.20 -1.19
N VAL A 66 -1.67 -13.54 -2.11
CA VAL A 66 -1.02 -12.58 -2.99
C VAL A 66 -1.38 -12.86 -4.44
N ILE A 67 -1.84 -11.84 -5.16
CA ILE A 67 -2.09 -11.86 -6.60
C ILE A 67 -0.98 -11.09 -7.30
N CYS A 68 -0.15 -11.82 -8.04
CA CYS A 68 0.93 -11.28 -8.84
C CYS A 68 0.64 -11.46 -10.34
N PRO A 69 0.71 -10.39 -11.15
CA PRO A 69 0.53 -10.53 -12.59
C PRO A 69 1.69 -11.31 -13.22
N PRO A 70 1.40 -12.15 -14.22
CA PRO A 70 2.44 -12.91 -14.91
C PRO A 70 3.38 -11.99 -15.69
N LYS A 71 4.63 -12.41 -15.88
CA LYS A 71 5.60 -11.71 -16.73
C LYS A 71 5.12 -11.62 -18.18
N ARG A 72 5.67 -10.65 -18.90
CA ARG A 72 5.28 -10.36 -20.30
C ARG A 72 5.35 -11.57 -21.24
N HIS A 73 6.29 -12.49 -20.98
CA HIS A 73 6.52 -13.70 -21.77
C HIS A 73 5.98 -14.97 -21.11
N SER A 74 5.05 -14.85 -20.18
CA SER A 74 4.40 -16.01 -19.55
C SER A 74 3.61 -16.80 -20.60
N LYS A 75 3.72 -18.13 -20.52
CA LYS A 75 2.94 -19.05 -21.38
C LYS A 75 1.43 -18.97 -21.09
N THR A 76 1.06 -18.47 -19.92
CA THR A 76 -0.33 -18.32 -19.47
C THR A 76 -0.64 -16.86 -19.14
N PRO A 77 -0.86 -16.02 -20.15
CA PRO A 77 -1.21 -14.61 -19.91
C PRO A 77 -2.61 -14.50 -19.30
N TRP A 78 -2.79 -13.53 -18.43
CA TRP A 78 -4.10 -13.26 -17.87
C TRP A 78 -5.13 -12.84 -18.94
N PRO A 79 -6.41 -13.23 -18.77
CA PRO A 79 -7.50 -12.76 -19.62
C PRO A 79 -7.60 -11.23 -19.66
N LYS A 80 -8.10 -10.70 -20.79
CA LYS A 80 -8.23 -9.25 -21.00
C LYS A 80 -9.01 -8.51 -19.89
N PRO A 81 -10.11 -9.04 -19.33
CA PRO A 81 -10.83 -8.39 -18.23
C PRO A 81 -9.96 -8.24 -16.98
N LEU A 82 -9.21 -9.27 -16.61
CA LEU A 82 -8.36 -9.25 -15.43
C LEU A 82 -7.19 -8.26 -15.59
N ARG A 83 -6.60 -8.18 -16.79
CA ARG A 83 -5.57 -7.18 -17.10
C ARG A 83 -6.10 -5.75 -17.01
N ARG A 84 -7.36 -5.52 -17.45
CA ARG A 84 -8.02 -4.22 -17.38
C ARG A 84 -8.30 -3.83 -15.93
N TRP A 85 -8.80 -4.77 -15.13
CA TRP A 85 -8.99 -4.58 -13.70
C TRP A 85 -7.69 -4.20 -13.00
N LEU A 86 -6.60 -4.95 -13.23
CA LEU A 86 -5.28 -4.64 -12.66
C LEU A 86 -4.78 -3.25 -13.07
N ALA A 87 -4.99 -2.85 -14.32
CA ALA A 87 -4.61 -1.50 -14.77
C ALA A 87 -5.34 -0.42 -13.98
N GLY A 88 -6.63 -0.60 -13.68
CA GLY A 88 -7.41 0.29 -12.81
C GLY A 88 -6.87 0.35 -11.38
N VAL A 89 -6.51 -0.80 -10.80
CA VAL A 89 -5.90 -0.86 -9.46
C VAL A 89 -4.57 -0.10 -9.43
N ARG A 90 -3.70 -0.30 -10.42
CA ARG A 90 -2.43 0.41 -10.53
C ARG A 90 -2.63 1.92 -10.65
N GLN A 91 -3.54 2.36 -11.52
CA GLN A 91 -3.84 3.78 -11.66
C GLN A 91 -4.32 4.41 -10.34
N MET A 92 -5.12 3.68 -9.56
CA MET A 92 -5.54 4.14 -8.23
C MET A 92 -4.33 4.30 -7.29
N VAL A 93 -3.43 3.32 -7.23
CA VAL A 93 -2.21 3.38 -6.41
C VAL A 93 -1.32 4.54 -6.84
N GLU A 94 -1.10 4.72 -8.13
CA GLU A 94 -0.31 5.83 -8.69
C GLU A 94 -0.94 7.19 -8.35
N THR A 95 -2.28 7.29 -8.41
CA THR A 95 -3.01 8.52 -8.02
C THR A 95 -2.83 8.83 -6.54
N VAL A 96 -2.98 7.84 -5.66
CA VAL A 96 -2.75 8.02 -4.21
C VAL A 96 -1.31 8.43 -3.93
N HIS A 97 -0.34 7.80 -4.58
CA HIS A 97 1.08 8.14 -4.45
C HIS A 97 1.37 9.57 -4.90
N ALA A 98 0.85 9.97 -6.07
CA ALA A 98 0.97 11.35 -6.56
C ALA A 98 0.34 12.37 -5.59
N LYS A 99 -0.81 12.05 -4.99
CA LYS A 99 -1.42 12.92 -3.96
C LYS A 99 -0.55 13.04 -2.72
N LEU A 100 0.01 11.94 -2.23
CA LEU A 100 0.93 11.97 -1.09
C LEU A 100 2.17 12.82 -1.39
N GLN A 101 2.75 12.69 -2.58
CA GLN A 101 3.92 13.46 -2.99
C GLN A 101 3.59 14.94 -3.16
N HIS A 102 2.58 15.29 -3.94
CA HIS A 102 2.34 16.66 -4.38
C HIS A 102 1.40 17.43 -3.46
N THR A 103 0.24 16.83 -3.10
CA THR A 103 -0.74 17.52 -2.25
C THR A 103 -0.28 17.52 -0.78
N PHE A 104 0.22 16.40 -0.29
CA PHE A 104 0.68 16.29 1.09
C PHE A 104 2.20 16.52 1.25
N ARG A 105 2.90 16.91 0.19
CA ARG A 105 4.33 17.29 0.19
C ARG A 105 5.26 16.26 0.82
N LEU A 106 5.01 14.97 0.56
CA LEU A 106 5.82 13.89 1.11
C LEU A 106 7.27 13.92 0.60
N ASP A 107 7.49 14.40 -0.61
CA ASP A 107 8.78 14.60 -1.26
C ASP A 107 9.64 15.70 -0.62
N ARG A 108 9.04 16.58 0.19
CA ARG A 108 9.72 17.70 0.85
C ARG A 108 10.14 17.41 2.28
N GLU A 109 9.91 16.22 2.77
CA GLU A 109 10.30 15.85 4.12
C GLU A 109 11.83 15.74 4.26
N ARG A 110 12.37 16.40 5.29
CA ARG A 110 13.82 16.42 5.61
C ARG A 110 14.03 16.07 7.10
N PRO A 111 13.68 14.86 7.51
CA PRO A 111 13.84 14.44 8.90
C PRO A 111 15.31 14.20 9.23
N HIS A 112 15.72 14.58 10.45
CA HIS A 112 17.06 14.31 10.96
C HIS A 112 17.19 12.91 11.56
N ALA A 113 16.07 12.25 11.88
CA ALA A 113 16.03 10.92 12.48
C ALA A 113 14.95 10.05 11.85
N LEU A 114 15.13 8.73 11.88
CA LEU A 114 14.18 7.77 11.34
C LEU A 114 12.82 7.86 12.06
N SER A 115 12.81 8.03 13.37
CA SER A 115 11.57 8.21 14.14
C SER A 115 10.79 9.46 13.71
N GLY A 116 11.48 10.55 13.41
CA GLY A 116 10.87 11.76 12.86
C GLY A 116 10.28 11.52 11.46
N LEU A 117 10.96 10.76 10.60
CA LEU A 117 10.42 10.36 9.31
C LEU A 117 9.15 9.53 9.48
N GLN A 118 9.19 8.50 10.30
CA GLN A 118 8.05 7.61 10.55
C GLN A 118 6.83 8.37 11.09
N ALA A 119 7.04 9.28 12.05
CA ALA A 119 5.96 10.11 12.59
C ALA A 119 5.32 11.00 11.54
N ARG A 120 6.11 11.63 10.66
CA ARG A 120 5.61 12.48 9.58
C ARG A 120 4.88 11.68 8.51
N LEU A 121 5.39 10.50 8.14
CA LEU A 121 4.70 9.59 7.23
C LEU A 121 3.35 9.17 7.79
N ALA A 122 3.31 8.74 9.06
CA ALA A 122 2.07 8.37 9.74
C ALA A 122 1.06 9.51 9.75
N ALA A 123 1.48 10.73 10.09
CA ALA A 123 0.62 11.91 10.10
C ALA A 123 0.04 12.23 8.71
N LYS A 124 0.85 12.16 7.65
CA LYS A 124 0.38 12.40 6.28
C LYS A 124 -0.57 11.32 5.77
N MET A 125 -0.33 10.06 6.11
CA MET A 125 -1.25 8.96 5.81
C MET A 125 -2.59 9.12 6.54
N ALA A 126 -2.54 9.50 7.82
CA ALA A 126 -3.74 9.79 8.61
C ALA A 126 -4.52 10.98 8.03
N LEU A 127 -3.84 12.07 7.68
CA LEU A 127 -4.45 13.25 7.06
C LEU A 127 -5.08 12.90 5.70
N HIS A 128 -4.38 12.15 4.85
CA HIS A 128 -4.93 11.66 3.59
C HIS A 128 -6.24 10.88 3.80
N ASN A 129 -6.24 9.93 4.74
CA ASN A 129 -7.43 9.14 5.04
C ASN A 129 -8.57 9.99 5.62
N PHE A 130 -8.24 10.94 6.49
CA PHE A 130 -9.21 11.89 7.04
C PHE A 130 -9.84 12.75 5.94
N CYS A 131 -9.06 13.29 5.03
CA CYS A 131 -9.57 14.08 3.89
C CYS A 131 -10.48 13.24 2.98
N MET A 132 -10.14 11.96 2.75
CA MET A 132 -11.03 11.06 2.00
C MET A 132 -12.36 10.85 2.72
N TRP A 133 -12.32 10.59 4.01
CA TRP A 133 -13.52 10.43 4.84
C TRP A 133 -14.36 11.71 4.86
N LEU A 134 -13.73 12.87 5.06
CA LEU A 134 -14.41 14.16 5.08
C LEU A 134 -15.09 14.46 3.74
N ASN A 135 -14.42 14.23 2.62
CA ASN A 135 -15.03 14.38 1.30
C ASN A 135 -16.25 13.48 1.11
N GLU A 136 -16.19 12.26 1.62
CA GLU A 136 -17.33 11.35 1.57
C GLU A 136 -18.52 11.87 2.39
N GLN A 137 -18.28 12.44 3.60
CA GLN A 137 -19.34 13.07 4.41
C GLN A 137 -19.94 14.30 3.73
N LEU A 138 -19.13 15.02 2.95
CA LEU A 138 -19.55 16.21 2.22
C LEU A 138 -20.15 15.90 0.83
N GLY A 139 -20.29 14.64 0.45
CA GLY A 139 -20.77 14.23 -0.87
C GLY A 139 -19.83 14.60 -2.03
N ARG A 140 -18.55 14.81 -1.76
CA ARG A 140 -17.52 15.21 -2.72
C ARG A 140 -16.72 14.01 -3.24
N PRO A 141 -16.07 14.09 -4.40
CA PRO A 141 -15.16 13.04 -4.86
C PRO A 141 -14.05 12.78 -3.83
N ARG A 142 -13.85 11.50 -3.45
CA ARG A 142 -12.96 11.10 -2.34
C ARG A 142 -11.53 11.68 -2.42
N LEU A 143 -10.99 11.87 -3.62
CA LEU A 143 -9.62 12.38 -3.85
C LEU A 143 -9.56 13.86 -4.22
N ALA A 144 -10.64 14.62 -4.03
CA ALA A 144 -10.69 16.06 -4.25
C ALA A 144 -10.14 16.81 -3.01
N PHE A 145 -8.82 16.94 -2.91
CA PHE A 145 -8.16 17.52 -1.73
C PHE A 145 -7.82 19.00 -1.86
N THR A 146 -7.96 19.58 -3.05
CA THR A 146 -7.51 20.95 -3.34
C THR A 146 -8.09 22.00 -2.40
N ASP A 147 -9.35 21.80 -1.99
CA ASP A 147 -10.05 22.76 -1.11
C ASP A 147 -9.93 22.40 0.39
N LEU A 148 -9.26 21.31 0.71
CA LEU A 148 -9.10 20.82 2.09
C LEU A 148 -7.68 21.02 2.63
N VAL A 149 -6.71 21.12 1.74
CA VAL A 149 -5.29 21.20 2.10
C VAL A 149 -4.67 22.31 1.28
N ASP A 150 -4.41 23.42 1.95
CA ASP A 150 -3.66 24.57 1.44
C ASP A 150 -2.37 24.74 2.26
N TRP A 151 -1.22 24.73 1.56
CA TRP A 151 0.11 24.80 2.19
C TRP A 151 0.90 26.03 1.72
#